data_8444d228ed9d446a60aa480bcabb1cc1
#
_entry.id   8444d228ed9d446a60aa480bcabb1cc1
#
_cell.length_a   1.000
_cell.length_b   1.000
_cell.length_c   1.000
_cell.angle_alpha   90.00
_cell.angle_beta   90.00
_cell.angle_gamma   90.00
#
_symmetry.space_group_name_H-M   'P 1'
#
loop_
_entity.id
_entity.type
_entity.pdbx_description
1 polymer ?
#
loop_
_entity_poly.entity_id
_entity_poly.type
_entity_poly.pdbx_seq_one_letter_code
_entity_poly.pdbx_strand_id
1 'polypeptide(L)'
;MRIGIIPGVLGMLCTTLSVHAQESDSVRNVALPEVVIAETYQQLQNKKTALTLEVADRDFLRKHFTGNFMQAMENIPGVQAMDIGSGFSKPMIRGMGFNRVAVLENGIKQEGQQWGADHGLELDAFNVDAVNVMKGPASLLYGSDAMGGVIDIAPVQVPAENMLFGDVTLLGKSVNETIGASLMLGIKRNAWYTRLRYSEQR
;
A
#
# COMPACT_ATOMS: atom_id res chain seq x y z
N MET A 1 -13.77 -81.60 6.49
CA MET A 1 -14.21 -80.45 5.72
C MET A 1 -12.96 -79.58 5.33
N ARG A 2 -12.50 -79.75 4.14
CA ARG A 2 -11.18 -79.12 3.66
C ARG A 2 -11.44 -77.79 3.10
N ILE A 3 -10.80 -76.76 3.63
CA ILE A 3 -10.80 -75.43 3.12
C ILE A 3 -9.50 -75.24 2.32
N GLY A 4 -9.64 -75.10 1.01
CA GLY A 4 -8.53 -74.87 0.09
C GLY A 4 -8.04 -73.43 0.14
N ILE A 5 -6.73 -73.28 0.27
CA ILE A 5 -6.02 -72.01 0.23
C ILE A 5 -5.62 -71.78 -1.26
N ILE A 6 -6.08 -70.71 -1.83
CA ILE A 6 -5.67 -70.25 -3.17
C ILE A 6 -4.48 -69.30 -2.97
N PRO A 7 -3.32 -69.60 -3.55
CA PRO A 7 -2.21 -68.64 -3.51
C PRO A 7 -2.44 -67.55 -4.57
N GLY A 8 -2.65 -66.34 -4.12
CA GLY A 8 -2.70 -65.17 -4.99
C GLY A 8 -1.31 -64.85 -5.58
N VAL A 9 -1.28 -64.85 -6.90
CA VAL A 9 -0.12 -64.44 -7.66
C VAL A 9 0.10 -62.95 -7.54
N LEU A 10 1.10 -62.59 -6.77
CA LEU A 10 1.57 -61.19 -6.66
C LEU A 10 2.41 -60.88 -7.91
N GLY A 11 1.77 -60.35 -8.93
CA GLY A 11 2.40 -59.85 -10.13
C GLY A 11 3.15 -58.56 -9.84
N MET A 12 4.46 -58.67 -9.68
CA MET A 12 5.38 -57.54 -9.56
C MET A 12 5.50 -56.86 -10.93
N LEU A 13 4.73 -55.80 -11.14
CA LEU A 13 4.80 -54.96 -12.33
C LEU A 13 6.02 -54.05 -12.22
N CYS A 14 7.15 -54.50 -12.75
CA CYS A 14 8.36 -53.72 -12.90
C CYS A 14 8.19 -52.74 -14.08
N THR A 15 7.70 -51.54 -13.81
CA THR A 15 7.68 -50.44 -14.78
C THR A 15 9.09 -49.88 -14.89
N THR A 16 9.77 -50.19 -15.98
CA THR A 16 11.03 -49.55 -16.37
C THR A 16 10.77 -48.11 -16.75
N LEU A 17 11.10 -47.20 -15.86
CA LEU A 17 11.16 -45.78 -16.15
C LEU A 17 12.39 -45.54 -17.06
N SER A 18 12.14 -45.44 -18.36
CA SER A 18 13.15 -44.94 -19.30
C SER A 18 13.35 -43.44 -19.05
N VAL A 19 14.40 -43.11 -18.32
CA VAL A 19 14.86 -41.72 -18.21
C VAL A 19 15.49 -41.36 -19.55
N HIS A 20 14.76 -40.68 -20.39
CA HIS A 20 15.35 -39.99 -21.55
C HIS A 20 15.94 -38.69 -21.03
N ALA A 21 17.24 -38.69 -20.80
CA ALA A 21 18.02 -37.46 -20.68
C ALA A 21 18.06 -36.82 -22.07
N GLN A 22 17.12 -35.94 -22.33
CA GLN A 22 17.15 -35.10 -23.52
C GLN A 22 17.98 -33.87 -23.14
N GLU A 23 19.23 -33.92 -23.48
CA GLU A 23 20.16 -32.79 -23.47
C GLU A 23 19.71 -31.86 -24.61
N SER A 24 18.73 -31.05 -24.35
CA SER A 24 18.32 -29.96 -25.20
C SER A 24 19.06 -28.73 -24.72
N ASP A 25 20.21 -28.49 -25.33
CA ASP A 25 20.89 -27.21 -25.28
C ASP A 25 20.06 -26.19 -26.09
N SER A 26 18.88 -25.93 -25.58
CA SER A 26 18.06 -24.82 -26.05
C SER A 26 18.56 -23.58 -25.32
N VAL A 27 19.32 -22.77 -26.04
CA VAL A 27 19.54 -21.36 -25.67
C VAL A 27 18.15 -20.78 -25.38
N ARG A 28 17.80 -20.71 -24.08
CA ARG A 28 16.57 -20.12 -23.62
C ARG A 28 16.71 -18.62 -23.85
N ASN A 29 16.24 -18.15 -24.99
CA ASN A 29 16.05 -16.74 -25.22
C ASN A 29 14.99 -16.27 -24.22
N VAL A 30 15.45 -15.89 -23.03
CA VAL A 30 14.65 -15.13 -22.09
C VAL A 30 14.54 -13.75 -22.72
N ALA A 31 13.46 -13.50 -23.44
CA ALA A 31 13.08 -12.14 -23.76
C ALA A 31 12.92 -11.42 -22.43
N LEU A 32 13.92 -10.62 -22.08
CA LEU A 32 13.78 -9.71 -20.94
C LEU A 32 12.60 -8.83 -21.26
N PRO A 33 11.60 -8.73 -20.35
CA PRO A 33 10.52 -7.79 -20.56
C PRO A 33 11.15 -6.42 -20.76
N GLU A 34 10.74 -5.73 -21.81
CA GLU A 34 11.12 -4.35 -22.06
C GLU A 34 10.84 -3.58 -20.77
N VAL A 35 11.90 -3.09 -20.13
CA VAL A 35 11.76 -2.22 -18.95
C VAL A 35 11.24 -0.90 -19.49
N VAL A 36 9.93 -0.80 -19.65
CA VAL A 36 9.28 0.48 -19.89
C VAL A 36 9.43 1.26 -18.60
N ILE A 37 10.39 2.18 -18.57
CA ILE A 37 10.48 3.19 -17.52
C ILE A 37 9.32 4.15 -17.77
N ALA A 38 8.12 3.74 -17.37
CA ALA A 38 7.00 4.64 -17.28
C ALA A 38 7.29 5.57 -16.09
N GLU A 39 7.94 6.69 -16.34
CA GLU A 39 8.01 7.75 -15.35
C GLU A 39 6.57 8.15 -15.04
N THR A 40 6.14 7.88 -13.82
CA THR A 40 4.84 8.34 -13.35
C THR A 40 4.78 9.85 -13.49
N TYR A 41 3.63 10.39 -13.89
CA TYR A 41 3.41 11.84 -14.02
C TYR A 41 3.92 12.62 -12.79
N GLN A 42 3.83 12.04 -11.62
CA GLN A 42 4.37 12.57 -10.36
C GLN A 42 5.90 12.68 -10.37
N GLN A 43 6.63 11.69 -10.89
CA GLN A 43 8.09 11.74 -11.00
C GLN A 43 8.55 12.79 -12.00
N LEU A 44 7.80 12.97 -13.09
CA LEU A 44 8.04 14.04 -14.05
C LEU A 44 7.77 15.42 -13.46
N GLN A 45 6.74 15.57 -12.65
CA GLN A 45 6.44 16.79 -11.92
C GLN A 45 7.55 17.11 -10.91
N ASN A 46 8.06 16.10 -10.19
CA ASN A 46 9.14 16.26 -9.23
C ASN A 46 10.45 16.74 -9.88
N LYS A 47 10.75 16.25 -11.07
CA LYS A 47 11.94 16.70 -11.83
C LYS A 47 11.80 18.13 -12.37
N LYS A 48 10.59 18.56 -12.67
CA LYS A 48 10.32 19.90 -13.25
C LYS A 48 10.14 20.98 -12.19
N THR A 49 9.84 20.62 -10.97
CA THR A 49 9.58 21.56 -9.89
C THR A 49 10.76 21.55 -8.93
N ALA A 50 11.31 22.71 -8.59
CA ALA A 50 12.35 22.85 -7.56
C ALA A 50 11.84 22.58 -6.14
N LEU A 51 10.82 21.74 -6.01
CA LEU A 51 10.12 21.43 -4.77
C LEU A 51 10.68 20.15 -4.18
N THR A 52 10.93 20.16 -2.89
CA THR A 52 11.24 18.95 -2.14
C THR A 52 9.95 18.17 -1.94
N LEU A 53 9.63 17.29 -2.89
CA LEU A 53 8.50 16.39 -2.83
C LEU A 53 9.00 14.98 -2.56
N GLU A 54 8.52 14.37 -1.49
CA GLU A 54 8.75 12.98 -1.17
C GLU A 54 7.47 12.20 -1.37
N VAL A 55 7.55 11.10 -2.10
CA VAL A 55 6.41 10.25 -2.43
C VAL A 55 6.52 8.95 -1.65
N ALA A 56 5.54 8.69 -0.80
CA ALA A 56 5.32 7.38 -0.20
C ALA A 56 4.32 6.62 -1.09
N ASP A 57 4.79 5.66 -1.84
CA ASP A 57 3.96 4.80 -2.66
C ASP A 57 3.29 3.68 -1.84
N ARG A 58 2.46 2.89 -2.50
CA ARG A 58 1.75 1.77 -1.86
C ARG A 58 2.70 0.77 -1.20
N ASP A 59 3.83 0.47 -1.82
CA ASP A 59 4.79 -0.52 -1.31
C ASP A 59 5.49 0.02 -0.06
N PHE A 60 5.87 1.29 -0.06
CA PHE A 60 6.39 1.97 1.12
C PHE A 60 5.37 1.95 2.28
N LEU A 61 4.13 2.33 1.98
CA LEU A 61 3.07 2.36 3.00
C LEU A 61 2.78 0.97 3.58
N ARG A 62 2.70 -0.05 2.73
CA ARG A 62 2.51 -1.44 3.18
C ARG A 62 3.64 -1.96 4.04
N LYS A 63 4.88 -1.67 3.66
CA LYS A 63 6.07 -2.09 4.40
C LYS A 63 6.12 -1.52 5.82
N HIS A 64 5.62 -0.29 6.00
CA HIS A 64 5.64 0.42 7.27
C HIS A 64 4.26 0.49 7.94
N PHE A 65 3.31 -0.29 7.45
CA PHE A 65 1.94 -0.27 7.96
C PHE A 65 1.87 -0.81 9.39
N THR A 66 1.37 0.02 10.28
CA THR A 66 1.20 -0.30 11.71
C THR A 66 -0.25 -0.16 12.17
N GLY A 67 -1.19 0.03 11.24
CA GLY A 67 -2.59 0.35 11.54
C GLY A 67 -2.84 1.82 11.85
N ASN A 68 -1.78 2.63 11.94
CA ASN A 68 -1.86 4.08 12.02
C ASN A 68 -1.11 4.68 10.82
N PHE A 69 -1.82 5.46 10.02
CA PHE A 69 -1.27 6.08 8.83
C PHE A 69 -0.05 6.97 9.14
N MET A 70 -0.14 7.79 10.18
CA MET A 70 0.94 8.72 10.51
C MET A 70 2.21 8.03 11.01
N GLN A 71 2.09 6.89 11.70
CA GLN A 71 3.27 6.11 12.10
C GLN A 71 4.02 5.55 10.89
N ALA A 72 3.32 5.16 9.81
CA ALA A 72 3.98 4.78 8.57
C ALA A 72 4.76 5.96 7.96
N MET A 73 4.23 7.17 8.07
CA MET A 73 4.85 8.40 7.54
C MET A 73 6.07 8.87 8.31
N GLU A 74 6.29 8.43 9.55
CA GLU A 74 7.51 8.75 10.35
C GLU A 74 8.79 8.21 9.71
N ASN A 75 8.68 7.24 8.83
CA ASN A 75 9.82 6.72 8.05
C ASN A 75 10.27 7.70 6.94
N ILE A 76 9.55 8.80 6.73
CA ILE A 76 9.94 9.89 5.83
C ILE A 76 10.75 10.92 6.62
N PRO A 77 11.99 11.26 6.21
CA PRO A 77 12.83 12.22 6.93
C PRO A 77 12.11 13.54 7.22
N GLY A 78 12.10 13.97 8.47
CA GLY A 78 11.48 15.23 8.91
C GLY A 78 9.96 15.21 9.03
N VAL A 79 9.33 14.06 8.88
CA VAL A 79 7.93 13.81 9.25
C VAL A 79 7.91 13.09 10.59
N GLN A 80 7.03 13.49 11.47
CA GLN A 80 6.82 12.90 12.78
C GLN A 80 5.32 12.75 13.04
N ALA A 81 4.94 11.76 13.81
CA ALA A 81 3.59 11.63 14.33
C ALA A 81 3.55 12.14 15.77
N MET A 82 2.55 12.96 16.07
CA MET A 82 2.20 13.24 17.45
C MET A 82 1.04 12.31 17.83
N ASP A 83 1.37 11.25 18.56
CA ASP A 83 0.39 10.26 18.96
C ASP A 83 -0.56 10.82 20.04
N ILE A 84 -1.86 10.62 19.81
CA ILE A 84 -2.95 11.02 20.69
C ILE A 84 -3.70 9.76 21.15
N GLY A 85 -2.97 8.83 21.75
CA GLY A 85 -3.50 7.51 22.11
C GLY A 85 -3.25 6.43 21.06
N SER A 86 -3.94 5.31 21.15
CA SER A 86 -3.59 4.07 20.45
C SER A 86 -3.93 4.02 18.95
N GLY A 87 -4.68 4.95 18.42
CA GLY A 87 -5.17 4.86 17.03
C GLY A 87 -5.07 6.15 16.22
N PHE A 88 -4.85 7.27 16.87
CA PHE A 88 -4.90 8.59 16.22
C PHE A 88 -3.61 9.36 16.44
N SER A 89 -3.14 9.99 15.38
CA SER A 89 -1.94 10.81 15.42
C SER A 89 -2.13 12.06 14.58
N LYS A 90 -1.40 13.11 14.94
CA LYS A 90 -1.31 14.33 14.14
C LYS A 90 0.00 14.38 13.37
N PRO A 91 0.00 14.89 12.15
CA PRO A 91 1.23 15.09 11.41
C PRO A 91 2.02 16.28 11.98
N MET A 92 3.32 16.07 12.07
CA MET A 92 4.31 17.11 12.30
C MET A 92 5.37 17.07 11.22
N ILE A 93 5.70 18.21 10.64
CA ILE A 93 6.77 18.33 9.65
C ILE A 93 7.79 19.32 10.19
N ARG A 94 9.05 18.87 10.37
CA ARG A 94 10.15 19.70 10.90
C ARG A 94 9.80 20.39 12.25
N GLY A 95 9.10 19.68 13.13
CA GLY A 95 8.66 20.19 14.43
C GLY A 95 7.44 21.13 14.39
N MET A 96 6.86 21.38 13.21
CA MET A 96 5.63 22.14 13.06
C MET A 96 4.44 21.21 12.89
N GLY A 97 3.38 21.44 13.63
CA GLY A 97 2.15 20.66 13.59
C GLY A 97 0.91 21.52 13.67
N PHE A 98 -0.24 20.92 13.93
CA PHE A 98 -1.55 21.57 14.03
C PHE A 98 -1.90 22.37 12.74
N ASN A 99 -2.27 23.64 12.91
CA ASN A 99 -2.61 24.56 11.84
C ASN A 99 -1.40 25.05 11.00
N ARG A 100 -0.24 24.38 11.11
CA ARG A 100 0.95 24.69 10.31
C ARG A 100 1.30 23.59 9.31
N VAL A 101 0.59 22.48 9.35
CA VAL A 101 0.69 21.40 8.38
C VAL A 101 -0.67 21.19 7.74
N ALA A 102 -0.75 21.39 6.44
CA ALA A 102 -1.97 21.11 5.70
C ALA A 102 -2.02 19.63 5.31
N VAL A 103 -3.17 19.02 5.51
CA VAL A 103 -3.46 17.68 5.01
C VAL A 103 -4.54 17.78 3.96
N LEU A 104 -4.28 17.19 2.80
CA LEU A 104 -5.24 17.10 1.71
C LEU A 104 -5.60 15.64 1.47
N GLU A 105 -6.84 15.40 1.16
CA GLU A 105 -7.34 14.12 0.67
C GLU A 105 -8.07 14.35 -0.64
N ASN A 106 -7.60 13.71 -1.70
CA ASN A 106 -8.13 13.93 -3.05
C ASN A 106 -8.14 15.41 -3.48
N GLY A 107 -7.13 16.19 -3.05
CA GLY A 107 -7.01 17.61 -3.31
C GLY A 107 -7.89 18.53 -2.44
N ILE A 108 -8.66 17.96 -1.52
CA ILE A 108 -9.52 18.71 -0.59
C ILE A 108 -8.83 18.80 0.77
N LYS A 109 -8.69 20.01 1.29
CA LYS A 109 -8.06 20.24 2.59
C LYS A 109 -8.92 19.69 3.70
N GLN A 110 -8.30 18.91 4.59
CA GLN A 110 -8.90 18.38 5.80
C GLN A 110 -8.64 19.34 6.96
N GLU A 111 -9.67 19.97 7.47
CA GLU A 111 -9.51 21.01 8.51
C GLU A 111 -9.70 20.46 9.94
N GLY A 112 -10.42 19.36 10.12
CA GLY A 112 -10.75 18.81 11.45
C GLY A 112 -9.51 18.51 12.30
N GLN A 113 -8.44 18.06 11.72
CA GLN A 113 -7.19 17.73 12.41
C GLN A 113 -6.43 18.95 12.96
N GLN A 114 -6.74 20.16 12.51
CA GLN A 114 -6.08 21.39 12.96
C GLN A 114 -6.54 21.86 14.33
N TRP A 115 -7.71 21.40 14.74
CA TRP A 115 -8.34 21.76 16.00
C TRP A 115 -7.62 21.04 17.16
N GLY A 116 -7.79 21.44 18.34
CA GLY A 116 -7.25 20.92 19.60
C GLY A 116 -6.27 19.72 19.59
N ALA A 117 -5.67 19.46 20.71
CA ALA A 117 -4.75 18.32 20.83
C ALA A 117 -5.46 16.95 20.83
N ASP A 118 -6.75 16.96 21.05
CA ASP A 118 -7.65 15.80 21.18
C ASP A 118 -8.22 15.29 19.85
N HIS A 119 -8.04 16.04 18.75
CA HIS A 119 -8.50 15.64 17.42
C HIS A 119 -7.31 15.12 16.58
N GLY A 120 -7.33 13.84 16.26
CA GLY A 120 -6.38 13.21 15.34
C GLY A 120 -6.79 13.38 13.88
N LEU A 121 -5.97 12.84 12.98
CA LEU A 121 -6.31 12.76 11.58
C LEU A 121 -7.31 11.62 11.38
N GLU A 122 -8.52 11.96 10.97
CA GLU A 122 -9.60 11.01 10.67
C GLU A 122 -9.41 10.45 9.26
N LEU A 123 -8.53 9.49 9.13
CA LEU A 123 -8.22 8.85 7.86
C LEU A 123 -8.21 7.33 8.01
N ASP A 124 -8.88 6.64 7.11
CA ASP A 124 -8.77 5.19 7.00
C ASP A 124 -7.38 4.79 6.48
N ALA A 125 -6.52 4.34 7.39
CA ALA A 125 -5.16 3.93 7.08
C ALA A 125 -5.07 2.81 6.04
N PHE A 126 -6.11 1.98 5.91
CA PHE A 126 -6.18 0.93 4.90
C PHE A 126 -6.52 1.47 3.51
N ASN A 127 -7.05 2.68 3.40
CA ASN A 127 -7.54 3.26 2.14
C ASN A 127 -6.55 4.24 1.48
N VAL A 128 -5.31 4.25 1.90
CA VAL A 128 -4.28 5.13 1.34
C VAL A 128 -3.42 4.34 0.36
N ASP A 129 -3.37 4.79 -0.89
CA ASP A 129 -2.58 4.16 -1.93
C ASP A 129 -1.25 4.88 -2.20
N ALA A 130 -1.19 6.19 -2.05
CA ALA A 130 0.02 6.98 -2.14
C ALA A 130 -0.12 8.31 -1.42
N VAL A 131 1.00 8.85 -0.94
CA VAL A 131 1.06 10.11 -0.23
C VAL A 131 2.21 10.94 -0.75
N ASN A 132 1.94 12.20 -1.00
CA ASN A 132 2.92 13.18 -1.38
C ASN A 132 3.20 14.10 -0.18
N VAL A 133 4.45 14.19 0.22
CA VAL A 133 4.88 15.10 1.29
C VAL A 133 5.67 16.24 0.69
N MET A 134 5.12 17.43 0.76
CA MET A 134 5.77 18.65 0.30
C MET A 134 6.33 19.42 1.49
N LYS A 135 7.62 19.73 1.45
CA LYS A 135 8.33 20.42 2.52
C LYS A 135 8.91 21.74 1.99
N GLY A 136 8.72 22.79 2.74
CA GLY A 136 9.32 24.09 2.43
C GLY A 136 8.40 25.05 1.66
N PRO A 137 8.94 26.06 0.94
CA PRO A 137 8.16 27.20 0.44
C PRO A 137 7.00 26.86 -0.50
N ALA A 138 7.10 25.74 -1.19
CA ALA A 138 6.05 25.28 -2.08
C ALA A 138 4.72 24.98 -1.38
N SER A 139 4.80 24.63 -0.11
CA SER A 139 3.60 24.40 0.68
C SER A 139 2.71 25.65 0.80
N LEU A 140 3.29 26.84 0.64
CA LEU A 140 2.52 28.10 0.66
C LEU A 140 1.46 28.19 -0.45
N LEU A 141 1.59 27.43 -1.52
CA LEU A 141 0.55 27.33 -2.55
C LEU A 141 -0.77 26.76 -2.01
N TYR A 142 -0.70 26.09 -0.86
CA TYR A 142 -1.84 25.45 -0.19
C TYR A 142 -2.40 26.29 0.97
N GLY A 143 -1.91 27.52 1.11
CA GLY A 143 -2.37 28.49 2.10
C GLY A 143 -1.46 28.69 3.28
N SER A 144 -1.84 29.60 4.17
CA SER A 144 -1.07 29.98 5.37
C SER A 144 -0.84 28.83 6.34
N ASP A 145 -1.73 27.87 6.34
CA ASP A 145 -1.70 26.71 7.26
C ASP A 145 -0.71 25.63 6.80
N ALA A 146 -0.05 25.84 5.67
CA ALA A 146 0.95 24.94 5.12
C ALA A 146 2.40 25.39 5.38
N MET A 147 2.65 26.22 6.40
CA MET A 147 3.99 26.73 6.68
C MET A 147 5.01 25.64 7.00
N GLY A 148 4.61 24.57 7.67
CA GLY A 148 5.45 23.42 7.97
C GLY A 148 5.61 22.47 6.79
N GLY A 149 4.57 22.38 5.99
CA GLY A 149 4.50 21.47 4.85
C GLY A 149 3.09 21.05 4.54
N VAL A 150 2.98 20.18 3.54
CA VAL A 150 1.73 19.60 3.09
C VAL A 150 1.86 18.09 3.01
N ILE A 151 0.86 17.38 3.48
CA ILE A 151 0.66 15.96 3.26
C ILE A 151 -0.55 15.83 2.34
N ASP A 152 -0.31 15.42 1.11
CA ASP A 152 -1.35 15.24 0.10
C ASP A 152 -1.57 13.75 -0.15
N ILE A 153 -2.72 13.25 0.27
CA ILE A 153 -3.15 11.89 0.07
C ILE A 153 -3.69 11.79 -1.34
N ALA A 154 -2.92 11.13 -2.19
CA ALA A 154 -3.24 11.02 -3.59
C ALA A 154 -4.54 10.24 -3.83
N PRO A 155 -5.34 10.63 -4.81
CA PRO A 155 -6.53 9.89 -5.16
C PRO A 155 -6.17 8.47 -5.62
N VAL A 156 -7.09 7.57 -5.41
CA VAL A 156 -6.96 6.17 -5.82
C VAL A 156 -6.69 6.08 -7.31
N GLN A 157 -5.64 5.36 -7.67
CA GLN A 157 -5.31 5.14 -9.08
C GLN A 157 -6.29 4.12 -9.69
N VAL A 158 -6.91 4.53 -10.79
CA VAL A 158 -7.78 3.65 -11.58
C VAL A 158 -6.92 2.80 -12.50
N PRO A 159 -7.06 1.46 -12.51
CA PRO A 159 -6.34 0.60 -13.43
C PRO A 159 -6.58 1.01 -14.90
N ALA A 160 -5.53 0.95 -15.73
CA ALA A 160 -5.65 1.26 -17.14
C ALA A 160 -6.48 0.20 -17.89
N GLU A 161 -6.30 -1.07 -17.53
CA GLU A 161 -6.92 -2.21 -18.20
C GLU A 161 -8.19 -2.70 -17.49
N ASN A 162 -9.01 -3.44 -18.22
CA ASN A 162 -10.16 -4.09 -17.66
C ASN A 162 -9.71 -5.24 -16.77
N MET A 163 -10.03 -5.16 -15.48
CA MET A 163 -9.63 -6.17 -14.52
C MET A 163 -10.57 -6.23 -13.31
N LEU A 164 -10.62 -7.39 -12.71
CA LEU A 164 -11.13 -7.61 -11.37
C LEU A 164 -9.92 -7.69 -10.43
N PHE A 165 -9.94 -6.97 -9.33
CA PHE A 165 -8.86 -6.97 -8.36
C PHE A 165 -9.41 -6.89 -6.94
N GLY A 166 -8.62 -7.33 -5.99
CA GLY A 166 -8.97 -7.30 -4.59
C GLY A 166 -7.74 -7.27 -3.70
N ASP A 167 -7.97 -6.87 -2.46
CA ASP A 167 -6.94 -6.79 -1.43
C ASP A 167 -7.54 -7.18 -0.09
N VAL A 168 -6.80 -7.99 0.67
CA VAL A 168 -7.15 -8.35 2.04
C VAL A 168 -5.98 -8.00 2.92
N THR A 169 -6.22 -7.18 3.92
CA THR A 169 -5.21 -6.80 4.90
C THR A 169 -5.68 -7.22 6.29
N LEU A 170 -4.81 -7.91 7.02
CA LEU A 170 -5.03 -8.28 8.41
C LEU A 170 -3.94 -7.63 9.26
N LEU A 171 -4.32 -7.05 10.37
CA LEU A 171 -3.42 -6.39 11.32
C LEU A 171 -3.62 -7.00 12.71
N GLY A 172 -2.54 -7.33 13.38
CA GLY A 172 -2.52 -7.71 14.77
C GLY A 172 -1.37 -7.03 15.51
N LYS A 173 -1.66 -6.35 16.60
CA LYS A 173 -0.66 -5.73 17.48
C LYS A 173 -0.81 -6.23 18.89
N SER A 174 0.27 -6.74 19.47
CA SER A 174 0.30 -7.21 20.85
C SER A 174 0.43 -6.10 21.88
N VAL A 175 1.02 -4.97 21.50
CA VAL A 175 1.34 -3.85 22.43
C VAL A 175 0.08 -3.18 22.97
N ASN A 176 -0.96 -3.06 22.15
CA ASN A 176 -2.23 -2.42 22.51
C ASN A 176 -3.44 -3.28 22.16
N GLU A 177 -3.22 -4.59 21.97
CA GLU A 177 -4.26 -5.58 21.66
C GLU A 177 -5.12 -5.22 20.44
N THR A 178 -4.56 -4.43 19.50
CA THR A 178 -5.28 -3.98 18.32
C THR A 178 -5.40 -5.11 17.31
N ILE A 179 -6.61 -5.33 16.82
CA ILE A 179 -6.91 -6.21 15.70
C ILE A 179 -7.57 -5.35 14.62
N GLY A 180 -7.09 -5.47 13.40
CA GLY A 180 -7.64 -4.77 12.25
C GLY A 180 -7.81 -5.69 11.06
N ALA A 181 -8.82 -5.44 10.26
CA ALA A 181 -9.06 -6.13 9.02
C ALA A 181 -9.59 -5.18 7.95
N SER A 182 -9.15 -5.36 6.72
CA SER A 182 -9.70 -4.64 5.58
C SER A 182 -9.86 -5.59 4.40
N LEU A 183 -11.01 -5.49 3.74
CA LEU A 183 -11.32 -6.18 2.49
C LEU A 183 -11.63 -5.13 1.43
N MET A 184 -11.00 -5.23 0.29
CA MET A 184 -11.25 -4.38 -0.85
C MET A 184 -11.52 -5.23 -2.09
N LEU A 185 -12.56 -4.87 -2.83
CA LEU A 185 -12.90 -5.45 -4.13
C LEU A 185 -13.09 -4.33 -5.13
N GLY A 186 -12.54 -4.48 -6.31
CA GLY A 186 -12.66 -3.50 -7.37
C GLY A 186 -12.81 -4.15 -8.74
N ILE A 187 -13.55 -3.49 -9.61
CA ILE A 187 -13.73 -3.89 -11.00
C ILE A 187 -13.55 -2.67 -11.91
N LYS A 188 -12.77 -2.86 -12.94
CA LYS A 188 -12.65 -1.93 -14.06
C LYS A 188 -13.16 -2.63 -15.32
N ARG A 189 -14.12 -2.01 -15.99
CA ARG A 189 -14.66 -2.51 -17.25
C ARG A 189 -15.00 -1.34 -18.18
N ASN A 190 -14.25 -1.21 -19.25
CA ASN A 190 -14.36 -0.08 -20.19
C ASN A 190 -14.29 1.29 -19.48
N ALA A 191 -15.36 2.06 -19.56
CA ALA A 191 -15.49 3.37 -18.91
C ALA A 191 -15.91 3.28 -17.42
N TRP A 192 -16.32 2.09 -16.96
CA TRP A 192 -16.80 1.91 -15.60
C TRP A 192 -15.70 1.45 -14.68
N TYR A 193 -15.63 2.09 -13.51
CA TYR A 193 -14.76 1.71 -12.41
C TYR A 193 -15.55 1.74 -11.12
N THR A 194 -15.49 0.65 -10.37
CA THR A 194 -16.10 0.55 -9.04
C THR A 194 -15.11 -0.09 -8.09
N ARG A 195 -14.99 0.49 -6.90
CA ARG A 195 -14.18 -0.04 -5.80
C ARG A 195 -15.01 0.03 -4.53
N LEU A 196 -15.08 -1.08 -3.82
CA LEU A 196 -15.70 -1.19 -2.51
C LEU A 196 -14.64 -1.62 -1.51
N ARG A 197 -14.56 -0.91 -0.39
CA ARG A 197 -13.70 -1.29 0.74
C ARG A 197 -14.52 -1.31 2.02
N TYR A 198 -14.26 -2.30 2.82
CA TYR A 198 -14.69 -2.38 4.20
C TYR A 198 -13.45 -2.55 5.08
N SER A 199 -13.32 -1.71 6.09
CA SER A 199 -12.22 -1.77 7.05
C SER A 199 -12.78 -1.63 8.46
N GLU A 200 -12.20 -2.38 9.38
CA GLU A 200 -12.51 -2.30 10.81
C GLU A 200 -11.22 -2.47 11.61
N GLN A 201 -11.08 -1.66 12.65
CA GLN A 201 -9.96 -1.73 13.58
C GLN A 201 -10.51 -1.53 15.00
N ARG A 202 -10.08 -2.42 15.90
CA ARG A 202 -10.53 -2.42 17.31
C ARG A 202 -9.32 -2.48 18.23
#